data_4e6b681485a183cdf93c241588177184
#
_entry.id   4e6b681485a183cdf93c241588177184
#
_cell.length_a   1.000
_cell.length_b   1.000
_cell.length_c   1.000
_cell.angle_alpha   90.00
_cell.angle_beta   90.00
_cell.angle_gamma   90.00
#
_symmetry.space_group_name_H-M   'P 1'
#
loop_
_entity.id
_entity.type
_entity.pdbx_description
1 polymer ?
#
loop_
_entity_poly.entity_id
_entity_poly.type
_entity_poly.pdbx_seq_one_letter_code
_entity_poly.pdbx_strand_id
1 'polypeptide(L)'
;MYAFVKNGNVTQVGELVVLSAGLFVQPTGDAYDAWAYEHGVFPIVEGEQKDQRFYWVTFDQHTFDVDKVLRTYTNTAKALEDVSETPEGATEPVVTKGLKSQWIAQVKAIAGSMLAPTDWMVIRKAERSVDIPETVATARAAIVAECTRLETAITAAADVEALIAVVQAQNWTA
;
A
#
# COMPACT_ATOMS: atom_id res chain seq x y z
N MET A 1 16.08 16.69 -1.64
CA MET A 1 16.03 16.77 -3.11
C MET A 1 15.58 18.18 -3.48
N TYR A 2 16.17 18.77 -4.51
CA TYR A 2 15.91 20.16 -4.91
C TYR A 2 15.60 20.23 -6.41
N ALA A 3 14.94 21.31 -6.81
CA ALA A 3 14.64 21.60 -8.19
C ALA A 3 15.14 23.00 -8.58
N PHE A 4 15.65 23.14 -9.79
CA PHE A 4 15.96 24.43 -10.39
C PHE A 4 14.78 24.89 -11.25
N VAL A 5 14.30 26.09 -10.94
CA VAL A 5 13.16 26.73 -11.62
C VAL A 5 13.64 27.93 -12.41
N LYS A 6 13.31 27.97 -13.69
CA LYS A 6 13.60 29.08 -14.59
C LYS A 6 12.32 29.53 -15.28
N ASN A 7 11.97 30.81 -15.15
CA ASN A 7 10.75 31.39 -15.72
C ASN A 7 9.47 30.63 -15.32
N GLY A 8 9.39 30.19 -14.06
CA GLY A 8 8.25 29.42 -13.55
C GLY A 8 8.23 27.92 -13.94
N ASN A 9 9.21 27.44 -14.70
CA ASN A 9 9.29 26.05 -15.13
C ASN A 9 10.40 25.30 -14.40
N VAL A 10 10.12 24.07 -13.95
CA VAL A 10 11.12 23.17 -13.37
C VAL A 10 12.00 22.61 -14.50
N THR A 11 13.30 22.89 -14.43
CA THR A 11 14.26 22.52 -15.48
C THR A 11 15.26 21.46 -15.07
N GLN A 12 15.54 21.34 -13.76
CA GLN A 12 16.40 20.28 -13.19
C GLN A 12 15.83 19.80 -11.87
N VAL A 13 16.06 18.52 -11.56
CA VAL A 13 15.69 17.88 -10.29
C VAL A 13 16.83 16.99 -9.85
N GLY A 14 17.25 17.09 -8.60
CA GLY A 14 18.32 16.26 -8.06
C GLY A 14 18.71 16.61 -6.64
N GLU A 15 19.70 15.91 -6.11
CA GLU A 15 20.36 16.29 -4.85
C GLU A 15 21.34 17.44 -5.05
N LEU A 16 21.91 17.51 -6.25
CA LEU A 16 22.77 18.62 -6.72
C LEU A 16 22.08 19.31 -7.88
N VAL A 17 22.07 20.63 -7.86
CA VAL A 17 21.59 21.47 -8.95
C VAL A 17 22.76 22.24 -9.54
N VAL A 18 22.98 22.12 -10.84
CA VAL A 18 24.03 22.84 -11.57
C VAL A 18 23.46 24.13 -12.10
N LEU A 19 23.92 25.26 -11.59
CA LEU A 19 23.59 26.56 -12.11
C LEU A 19 24.42 26.89 -13.36
N SER A 20 23.89 27.70 -14.25
CA SER A 20 24.50 28.07 -15.54
C SER A 20 25.88 28.75 -15.42
N ALA A 21 26.29 29.13 -14.20
CA ALA A 21 27.61 29.66 -13.88
C ALA A 21 28.64 28.59 -13.49
N GLY A 22 28.31 27.31 -13.60
CA GLY A 22 29.19 26.22 -13.18
C GLY A 22 29.32 26.05 -11.66
N LEU A 23 28.46 26.67 -10.89
CA LEU A 23 28.40 26.52 -9.46
C LEU A 23 27.62 25.27 -9.11
N PHE A 24 28.27 24.33 -8.41
CA PHE A 24 27.59 23.19 -7.77
C PHE A 24 27.09 23.64 -6.41
N VAL A 25 25.81 23.50 -6.17
CA VAL A 25 25.20 23.83 -4.89
C VAL A 25 24.74 22.56 -4.24
N GLN A 26 25.41 22.20 -3.15
CA GLN A 26 24.98 21.12 -2.30
C GLN A 26 24.21 21.72 -1.13
N PRO A 27 22.93 21.32 -0.95
CA PRO A 27 22.11 21.86 0.14
C PRO A 27 22.66 21.51 1.52
N THR A 28 23.00 22.52 2.31
CA THR A 28 23.39 22.35 3.71
C THR A 28 22.92 23.52 4.55
N GLY A 29 21.93 23.28 5.45
CA GLY A 29 21.49 24.20 6.49
C GLY A 29 20.72 25.45 6.03
N ASP A 30 20.20 26.20 7.00
CA ASP A 30 19.28 27.32 6.79
C ASP A 30 19.85 28.48 5.96
N ALA A 31 21.16 28.71 6.02
CA ALA A 31 21.82 29.76 5.21
C ALA A 31 21.84 29.43 3.71
N TYR A 32 21.74 28.16 3.35
CA TYR A 32 21.64 27.72 1.98
C TYR A 32 20.27 28.04 1.38
N ASP A 33 19.21 27.94 2.14
CA ASP A 33 17.84 28.10 1.64
C ASP A 33 17.60 29.50 1.09
N ALA A 34 18.02 30.55 1.83
CA ALA A 34 17.86 31.93 1.37
C ALA A 34 18.63 32.20 0.06
N TRP A 35 19.89 31.74 -0.03
CA TRP A 35 20.68 31.85 -1.24
C TRP A 35 20.12 31.04 -2.41
N ALA A 36 19.63 29.83 -2.14
CA ALA A 36 19.04 28.95 -3.13
C ALA A 36 17.80 29.57 -3.79
N TYR A 37 16.93 30.18 -2.98
CA TYR A 37 15.74 30.85 -3.47
C TYR A 37 16.06 32.00 -4.43
N GLU A 38 17.07 32.82 -4.08
CA GLU A 38 17.54 33.92 -4.95
C GLU A 38 18.07 33.42 -6.30
N HIS A 39 18.58 32.19 -6.34
CA HIS A 39 19.12 31.55 -7.56
C HIS A 39 18.15 30.60 -8.24
N GLY A 40 16.89 30.57 -7.82
CA GLY A 40 15.85 29.74 -8.43
C GLY A 40 15.93 28.26 -8.05
N VAL A 41 16.58 27.93 -6.92
CA VAL A 41 16.66 26.57 -6.39
C VAL A 41 15.66 26.41 -5.24
N PHE A 42 14.73 25.48 -5.38
CA PHE A 42 13.63 25.28 -4.45
C PHE A 42 13.61 23.85 -3.91
N PRO A 43 13.18 23.65 -2.65
CA PRO A 43 12.99 22.31 -2.10
C PRO A 43 11.84 21.60 -2.83
N ILE A 44 11.98 20.28 -2.99
CA ILE A 44 10.90 19.43 -3.48
C ILE A 44 10.10 18.90 -2.31
N VAL A 45 8.81 19.13 -2.34
CA VAL A 45 7.83 18.59 -1.41
C VAL A 45 7.08 17.47 -2.11
N GLU A 46 7.10 16.28 -1.50
CA GLU A 46 6.36 15.12 -1.99
C GLU A 46 4.86 15.33 -1.79
N GLY A 47 4.09 15.11 -2.83
CA GLY A 47 2.64 15.08 -2.80
C GLY A 47 2.12 13.78 -2.15
N GLU A 48 0.80 13.68 -2.08
CA GLU A 48 0.15 12.52 -1.49
C GLU A 48 0.40 11.25 -2.33
N GLN A 49 0.96 10.24 -1.68
CA GLN A 49 1.07 8.89 -2.21
C GLN A 49 0.19 7.98 -1.38
N LYS A 50 -0.88 7.46 -1.97
CA LYS A 50 -1.73 6.47 -1.32
C LYS A 50 -1.01 5.12 -1.20
N ASP A 51 -1.52 4.27 -0.30
CA ASP A 51 -0.95 2.95 -0.03
C ASP A 51 -0.96 2.07 -1.30
N GLN A 52 0.23 1.70 -1.76
CA GLN A 52 0.44 0.91 -2.98
C GLN A 52 -0.13 -0.52 -2.91
N ARG A 53 -0.53 -0.99 -1.75
CA ARG A 53 -1.30 -2.24 -1.63
C ARG A 53 -2.66 -2.12 -2.29
N PHE A 54 -3.26 -0.91 -2.28
CA PHE A 54 -4.61 -0.63 -2.75
C PHE A 54 -4.66 0.25 -3.99
N TYR A 55 -3.60 1.02 -4.27
CA TYR A 55 -3.54 1.98 -5.36
C TYR A 55 -2.33 1.75 -6.26
N TRP A 56 -2.52 2.05 -7.54
CA TRP A 56 -1.42 2.31 -8.45
C TRP A 56 -1.01 3.76 -8.26
N VAL A 57 0.24 3.98 -7.81
CA VAL A 57 0.78 5.32 -7.59
C VAL A 57 1.77 5.61 -8.69
N THR A 58 1.43 6.55 -9.57
CA THR A 58 2.26 6.92 -10.72
C THR A 58 2.72 8.36 -10.53
N PHE A 59 4.02 8.60 -10.74
CA PHE A 59 4.54 9.96 -10.81
C PHE A 59 3.86 10.70 -11.96
N ASP A 60 3.39 11.91 -11.67
CA ASP A 60 2.74 12.77 -12.65
C ASP A 60 3.70 13.86 -13.14
N GLN A 61 4.02 14.85 -12.31
CA GLN A 61 4.87 15.96 -12.70
C GLN A 61 5.50 16.67 -11.49
N HIS A 62 6.42 17.59 -11.79
CA HIS A 62 6.92 18.58 -10.86
C HIS A 62 6.29 19.94 -11.19
N THR A 63 5.62 20.57 -10.23
CA THR A 63 4.97 21.87 -10.40
C THR A 63 5.57 22.88 -9.44
N PHE A 64 6.03 24.02 -9.94
CA PHE A 64 6.50 25.12 -9.11
C PHE A 64 5.33 25.84 -8.43
N ASP A 65 5.43 26.05 -7.12
CA ASP A 65 4.43 26.73 -6.30
C ASP A 65 5.14 27.70 -5.34
N VAL A 66 5.19 28.95 -5.72
CA VAL A 66 5.72 30.12 -4.99
C VAL A 66 7.14 29.93 -4.45
N ASP A 67 7.35 29.05 -3.46
CA ASP A 67 8.60 28.85 -2.70
C ASP A 67 9.06 27.39 -2.65
N LYS A 68 8.41 26.51 -3.38
CA LYS A 68 8.68 25.07 -3.40
C LYS A 68 8.32 24.48 -4.76
N VAL A 69 8.79 23.26 -4.99
CA VAL A 69 8.34 22.44 -6.12
C VAL A 69 7.56 21.25 -5.56
N LEU A 70 6.32 21.12 -5.98
CA LEU A 70 5.49 19.97 -5.63
C LEU A 70 5.76 18.84 -6.61
N ARG A 71 6.06 17.66 -6.08
CA ARG A 71 6.12 16.42 -6.83
C ARG A 71 4.78 15.72 -6.70
N THR A 72 3.98 15.71 -7.77
CA THR A 72 2.61 15.20 -7.76
C THR A 72 2.52 13.78 -8.25
N TYR A 73 1.50 13.07 -7.74
CA TYR A 73 1.25 11.67 -8.06
C TYR A 73 -0.22 11.47 -8.40
N THR A 74 -0.47 10.64 -9.41
CA THR A 74 -1.80 10.11 -9.71
C THR A 74 -1.99 8.81 -8.97
N ASN A 75 -3.02 8.75 -8.12
CA ASN A 75 -3.37 7.58 -7.31
C ASN A 75 -4.63 6.92 -7.90
N THR A 76 -4.44 5.84 -8.66
CA THR A 76 -5.54 5.09 -9.28
C THR A 76 -5.89 3.87 -8.44
N ALA A 77 -7.13 3.74 -8.00
CA ALA A 77 -7.57 2.59 -7.23
C ALA A 77 -7.43 1.29 -8.05
N LYS A 78 -6.92 0.23 -7.42
CA LYS A 78 -6.89 -1.11 -8.01
C LYS A 78 -8.30 -1.69 -8.07
N ALA A 79 -8.55 -2.62 -9.01
CA ALA A 79 -9.84 -3.28 -9.13
C ALA A 79 -10.21 -4.04 -7.84
N LEU A 80 -11.42 -3.84 -7.34
CA LEU A 80 -11.95 -4.57 -6.19
C LEU A 80 -12.27 -6.01 -6.53
N GLU A 81 -12.96 -6.20 -7.64
CA GLU A 81 -13.42 -7.51 -8.10
C GLU A 81 -12.41 -8.14 -9.07
N ASP A 82 -12.49 -9.45 -9.22
CA ASP A 82 -11.72 -10.19 -10.22
C ASP A 82 -12.12 -9.73 -11.62
N VAL A 83 -11.12 -9.48 -12.46
CA VAL A 83 -11.31 -9.09 -13.87
C VAL A 83 -10.96 -10.28 -14.75
N SER A 84 -11.87 -10.65 -15.63
CA SER A 84 -11.68 -11.73 -16.60
C SER A 84 -11.59 -11.15 -18.00
N GLU A 85 -10.47 -11.29 -18.67
CA GLU A 85 -10.24 -10.79 -20.02
C GLU A 85 -9.71 -11.91 -20.90
N THR A 86 -10.21 -11.99 -22.15
CA THR A 86 -9.65 -12.92 -23.13
C THR A 86 -8.72 -12.13 -24.05
N PRO A 87 -7.39 -12.30 -23.94
CA PRO A 87 -6.44 -11.64 -24.82
C PRO A 87 -6.70 -11.98 -26.29
N GLU A 88 -6.37 -11.05 -27.18
CA GLU A 88 -6.49 -11.27 -28.62
C GLU A 88 -5.71 -12.53 -29.05
N GLY A 89 -6.39 -13.46 -29.70
CA GLY A 89 -5.82 -14.75 -30.14
C GLY A 89 -5.78 -15.85 -29.07
N ALA A 90 -6.25 -15.60 -27.85
CA ALA A 90 -6.42 -16.63 -26.82
C ALA A 90 -7.81 -17.26 -26.86
N THR A 91 -7.90 -18.56 -26.52
CA THR A 91 -9.17 -19.29 -26.41
C THR A 91 -9.72 -19.31 -24.98
N GLU A 92 -8.86 -19.06 -24.00
CA GLU A 92 -9.19 -19.10 -22.57
C GLU A 92 -9.06 -17.70 -21.95
N PRO A 93 -9.99 -17.31 -21.06
CA PRO A 93 -9.91 -16.06 -20.33
C PRO A 93 -8.80 -16.10 -19.29
N VAL A 94 -8.08 -14.99 -19.14
CA VAL A 94 -7.12 -14.76 -18.05
C VAL A 94 -7.85 -14.02 -16.94
N VAL A 95 -7.87 -14.60 -15.74
CA VAL A 95 -8.48 -13.97 -14.55
C VAL A 95 -7.42 -13.26 -13.73
N THR A 96 -7.50 -11.94 -13.70
CA THR A 96 -6.70 -11.11 -12.79
C THR A 96 -7.45 -10.94 -11.48
N LYS A 97 -6.84 -11.38 -10.36
CA LYS A 97 -7.45 -11.30 -9.04
C LYS A 97 -7.58 -9.85 -8.57
N GLY A 98 -8.80 -9.46 -8.21
CA GLY A 98 -9.09 -8.19 -7.57
C GLY A 98 -8.66 -8.13 -6.10
N LEU A 99 -8.73 -6.95 -5.52
CA LEU A 99 -8.33 -6.72 -4.12
C LEU A 99 -9.09 -7.60 -3.14
N LYS A 100 -10.40 -7.79 -3.32
CA LYS A 100 -11.20 -8.64 -2.44
C LYS A 100 -10.68 -10.07 -2.40
N SER A 101 -10.47 -10.68 -3.55
CA SER A 101 -9.93 -12.04 -3.64
C SER A 101 -8.54 -12.17 -3.03
N GLN A 102 -7.67 -11.17 -3.26
CA GLN A 102 -6.33 -11.15 -2.70
C GLN A 102 -6.35 -11.05 -1.17
N TRP A 103 -7.17 -10.14 -0.61
CA TRP A 103 -7.27 -9.95 0.83
C TRP A 103 -7.96 -11.11 1.54
N ILE A 104 -8.98 -11.73 0.95
CA ILE A 104 -9.59 -12.95 1.47
C ILE A 104 -8.54 -14.08 1.54
N ALA A 105 -7.76 -14.26 0.49
CA ALA A 105 -6.69 -15.26 0.50
C ALA A 105 -5.65 -14.98 1.59
N GLN A 106 -5.27 -13.72 1.80
CA GLN A 106 -4.33 -13.32 2.85
C GLN A 106 -4.90 -13.56 4.25
N VAL A 107 -6.16 -13.18 4.51
CA VAL A 107 -6.85 -13.42 5.79
C VAL A 107 -6.91 -14.90 6.11
N LYS A 108 -7.25 -15.75 5.13
CA LYS A 108 -7.23 -17.21 5.29
C LYS A 108 -5.84 -17.76 5.57
N ALA A 109 -4.81 -17.25 4.91
CA ALA A 109 -3.44 -17.66 5.15
C ALA A 109 -2.97 -17.30 6.58
N ILE A 110 -3.32 -16.11 7.07
CA ILE A 110 -3.03 -15.69 8.45
C ILE A 110 -3.73 -16.64 9.43
N ALA A 111 -5.04 -16.82 9.30
CA ALA A 111 -5.81 -17.73 10.16
C ALA A 111 -5.24 -19.14 10.14
N GLY A 112 -4.92 -19.68 8.96
CA GLY A 112 -4.31 -21.00 8.82
C GLY A 112 -2.96 -21.12 9.53
N SER A 113 -2.11 -20.10 9.41
CA SER A 113 -0.81 -20.08 10.10
C SER A 113 -0.95 -20.08 11.63
N MET A 114 -1.97 -19.39 12.15
CA MET A 114 -2.26 -19.34 13.60
C MET A 114 -2.87 -20.64 14.12
N LEU A 115 -3.65 -21.35 13.30
CA LEU A 115 -4.28 -22.61 13.66
C LEU A 115 -3.33 -23.81 13.58
N ALA A 116 -2.39 -23.79 12.63
CA ALA A 116 -1.49 -24.91 12.33
C ALA A 116 -0.75 -25.49 13.54
N PRO A 117 -0.20 -24.72 14.50
CA PRO A 117 0.51 -25.27 15.66
C PRO A 117 -0.36 -26.17 16.54
N THR A 118 -1.68 -26.06 16.46
CA THR A 118 -2.64 -26.79 17.29
C THR A 118 -3.50 -27.79 16.51
N ASP A 119 -3.32 -27.92 15.20
CA ASP A 119 -4.12 -28.82 14.34
C ASP A 119 -3.99 -30.27 14.71
N TRP A 120 -2.80 -30.70 15.17
CA TRP A 120 -2.59 -32.04 15.67
C TRP A 120 -3.50 -32.42 16.85
N MET A 121 -3.93 -31.45 17.67
CA MET A 121 -4.87 -31.69 18.78
C MET A 121 -6.26 -32.02 18.26
N VAL A 122 -6.68 -31.44 17.14
CA VAL A 122 -7.95 -31.73 16.47
C VAL A 122 -7.93 -33.15 15.92
N ILE A 123 -6.84 -33.54 15.26
CA ILE A 123 -6.64 -34.90 14.74
C ILE A 123 -6.64 -35.90 15.90
N ARG A 124 -5.89 -35.62 16.97
CA ARG A 124 -5.86 -36.48 18.16
C ARG A 124 -7.24 -36.66 18.80
N LYS A 125 -8.05 -35.58 18.86
CA LYS A 125 -9.43 -35.66 19.37
C LYS A 125 -10.28 -36.59 18.49
N ALA A 126 -10.17 -36.46 17.16
CA ALA A 126 -10.93 -37.27 16.21
C ALA A 126 -10.54 -38.75 16.27
N GLU A 127 -9.24 -39.07 16.36
CA GLU A 127 -8.73 -40.46 16.35
C GLU A 127 -8.77 -41.18 17.71
N ARG A 128 -8.58 -40.45 18.79
CA ARG A 128 -8.36 -41.02 20.13
C ARG A 128 -9.34 -40.52 21.18
N SER A 129 -10.30 -39.68 20.81
CA SER A 129 -11.27 -39.06 21.75
C SER A 129 -10.61 -38.32 22.92
N VAL A 130 -9.39 -37.81 22.72
CA VAL A 130 -8.69 -36.97 23.71
C VAL A 130 -9.10 -35.52 23.51
N ASP A 131 -9.69 -34.90 24.52
CA ASP A 131 -10.19 -33.56 24.45
C ASP A 131 -9.08 -32.51 24.21
N ILE A 132 -9.43 -31.48 23.47
CA ILE A 132 -8.60 -30.28 23.28
C ILE A 132 -8.71 -29.44 24.56
N PRO A 133 -7.60 -28.95 25.14
CA PRO A 133 -7.66 -28.03 26.27
C PRO A 133 -8.59 -26.84 25.98
N GLU A 134 -9.42 -26.43 26.92
CA GLU A 134 -10.44 -25.39 26.74
C GLU A 134 -9.84 -24.06 26.27
N THR A 135 -8.68 -23.69 26.81
CA THR A 135 -7.94 -22.48 26.39
C THR A 135 -7.57 -22.51 24.90
N VAL A 136 -7.13 -23.68 24.41
CA VAL A 136 -6.79 -23.86 22.99
C VAL A 136 -8.06 -23.84 22.12
N ALA A 137 -9.12 -24.51 22.57
CA ALA A 137 -10.39 -24.53 21.85
C ALA A 137 -10.98 -23.11 21.70
N THR A 138 -10.96 -22.33 22.79
CA THR A 138 -11.42 -20.93 22.80
C THR A 138 -10.58 -20.05 21.87
N ALA A 139 -9.24 -20.15 21.94
CA ALA A 139 -8.35 -19.39 21.04
C ALA A 139 -8.59 -19.76 19.57
N ARG A 140 -8.72 -21.04 19.24
CA ARG A 140 -9.04 -21.48 17.88
C ARG A 140 -10.39 -20.93 17.39
N ALA A 141 -11.42 -20.96 18.25
CA ALA A 141 -12.74 -20.43 17.93
C ALA A 141 -12.67 -18.91 17.63
N ALA A 142 -11.89 -18.15 18.40
CA ALA A 142 -11.69 -16.72 18.17
C ALA A 142 -11.01 -16.46 16.82
N ILE A 143 -9.97 -17.21 16.47
CA ILE A 143 -9.29 -17.09 15.15
C ILE A 143 -10.26 -17.36 14.00
N VAL A 144 -11.04 -18.43 14.09
CA VAL A 144 -12.04 -18.79 13.05
C VAL A 144 -13.12 -17.72 12.93
N ALA A 145 -13.61 -17.20 14.07
CA ALA A 145 -14.64 -16.16 14.07
C ALA A 145 -14.12 -14.86 13.43
N GLU A 146 -12.89 -14.44 13.76
CA GLU A 146 -12.30 -13.25 13.16
C GLU A 146 -12.07 -13.44 11.64
N CYS A 147 -11.59 -14.61 11.21
CA CYS A 147 -11.45 -14.91 9.79
C CYS A 147 -12.78 -14.78 9.06
N THR A 148 -13.84 -15.38 9.57
CA THR A 148 -15.20 -15.32 8.98
C THR A 148 -15.74 -13.90 8.95
N ARG A 149 -15.54 -13.13 10.03
CA ARG A 149 -15.92 -11.70 10.10
C ARG A 149 -15.24 -10.89 9.01
N LEU A 150 -13.92 -11.08 8.86
CA LEU A 150 -13.12 -10.38 7.85
C LEU A 150 -13.52 -10.77 6.43
N GLU A 151 -13.72 -12.06 6.13
CA GLU A 151 -14.17 -12.51 4.82
C GLU A 151 -15.50 -11.86 4.45
N THR A 152 -16.45 -11.82 5.39
CA THR A 152 -17.76 -11.19 5.19
C THR A 152 -17.62 -9.69 4.93
N ALA A 153 -16.84 -8.99 5.76
CA ALA A 153 -16.65 -7.54 5.64
C ALA A 153 -15.90 -7.15 4.36
N ILE A 154 -14.87 -7.92 3.94
CA ILE A 154 -14.14 -7.71 2.68
C ILE A 154 -15.10 -7.89 1.50
N THR A 155 -15.91 -8.94 1.51
CA THR A 155 -16.88 -9.20 0.44
C THR A 155 -17.91 -8.07 0.31
N ALA A 156 -18.35 -7.51 1.44
CA ALA A 156 -19.32 -6.43 1.50
C ALA A 156 -18.75 -5.03 1.20
N ALA A 157 -17.41 -4.87 1.15
CA ALA A 157 -16.79 -3.58 0.88
C ALA A 157 -17.25 -3.03 -0.48
N ALA A 158 -17.79 -1.80 -0.48
CA ALA A 158 -18.34 -1.18 -1.69
C ALA A 158 -17.26 -0.51 -2.56
N ASP A 159 -16.17 -0.07 -1.93
CA ASP A 159 -15.06 0.65 -2.55
C ASP A 159 -13.74 0.32 -1.86
N VAL A 160 -12.65 0.87 -2.39
CA VAL A 160 -11.29 0.62 -1.86
C VAL A 160 -11.10 1.22 -0.47
N GLU A 161 -11.73 2.34 -0.16
CA GLU A 161 -11.62 2.98 1.16
C GLU A 161 -12.33 2.13 2.24
N ALA A 162 -13.50 1.58 1.92
CA ALA A 162 -14.19 0.62 2.79
C ALA A 162 -13.34 -0.64 3.03
N LEU A 163 -12.69 -1.16 1.98
CA LEU A 163 -11.78 -2.30 2.12
C LEU A 163 -10.59 -1.96 3.01
N ILE A 164 -9.98 -0.79 2.85
CA ILE A 164 -8.88 -0.31 3.70
C ILE A 164 -9.31 -0.29 5.17
N ALA A 165 -10.49 0.26 5.46
CA ALA A 165 -11.03 0.31 6.82
C ALA A 165 -11.18 -1.10 7.43
N VAL A 166 -11.68 -2.07 6.68
CA VAL A 166 -11.79 -3.47 7.12
C VAL A 166 -10.42 -4.07 7.41
N VAL A 167 -9.45 -3.85 6.51
CA VAL A 167 -8.09 -4.38 6.65
C VAL A 167 -7.37 -3.78 7.87
N GLN A 168 -7.58 -2.50 8.15
CA GLN A 168 -7.00 -1.83 9.33
C GLN A 168 -7.67 -2.27 10.65
N ALA A 169 -8.92 -2.71 10.60
CA ALA A 169 -9.70 -3.17 11.76
C ALA A 169 -9.52 -4.66 12.08
N GLN A 170 -8.48 -5.32 11.54
CA GLN A 170 -8.17 -6.71 11.87
C GLN A 170 -7.81 -6.85 13.35
N ASN A 171 -8.36 -7.87 14.02
CA ASN A 171 -8.09 -8.16 15.42
C ASN A 171 -7.83 -9.65 15.61
N TRP A 172 -6.58 -10.05 15.51
CA TRP A 172 -6.12 -11.44 15.67
C TRP A 172 -5.72 -11.78 17.11
N THR A 173 -6.25 -11.06 18.10
CA THR A 173 -6.00 -11.39 19.51
C THR A 173 -6.76 -12.66 19.89
N ALA A 174 -6.02 -13.74 20.08
CA ALA A 174 -6.49 -15.01 20.63
C ALA A 174 -5.88 -15.25 22.02
#